data_36a78111a134534fbf5eb6af43ee5808
#
_entry.id   36a78111a134534fbf5eb6af43ee5808
#
_cell.length_a   1.000
_cell.length_b   1.000
_cell.length_c   1.000
_cell.angle_alpha   90.00
_cell.angle_beta   90.00
_cell.angle_gamma   90.00
#
_symmetry.space_group_name_H-M   'P 1'
#
loop_
_entity.id
_entity.type
_entity.pdbx_description
1 polymer ?
#
loop_
_entity_poly.entity_id
_entity_poly.type
_entity_poly.pdbx_seq_one_letter_code
_entity_poly.pdbx_strand_id
1 'polypeptide(L)'
;MKSRETLIRLKKFQVDEKRRKVAQIEGMIAEFDRMSGDLDREIRAEQDRAGIHDPAHFAYPTYAKAAIQRRENLKRSADELKVQLDEAKAALHDAFEELKKVELLDERDQQRERAEEAAREQAELDAIGTMRLRGVAPA
;
A
#
# COMPACT_ATOMS: atom_id res chain seq x y z
N MET A 1 -11.65 4.55 -23.61
CA MET A 1 -12.25 3.23 -23.88
C MET A 1 -12.63 2.53 -22.58
N LYS A 2 -13.78 1.84 -22.58
CA LYS A 2 -14.27 1.11 -21.41
C LYS A 2 -13.27 0.08 -20.87
N SER A 3 -12.52 -0.61 -21.75
CA SER A 3 -11.55 -1.62 -21.35
C SER A 3 -10.35 -1.04 -20.59
N ARG A 4 -9.87 0.14 -20.99
CA ARG A 4 -8.79 0.84 -20.28
C ARG A 4 -9.25 1.34 -18.92
N GLU A 5 -10.43 1.92 -18.84
CA GLU A 5 -11.03 2.38 -17.60
C GLU A 5 -11.24 1.24 -16.62
N THR A 6 -11.72 0.09 -17.12
CA THR A 6 -11.90 -1.11 -16.32
C THR A 6 -10.58 -1.64 -15.79
N LEU A 7 -9.54 -1.66 -16.62
CA LEU A 7 -8.21 -2.09 -16.21
C LEU A 7 -7.61 -1.17 -15.12
N ILE A 8 -7.72 0.13 -15.31
CA ILE A 8 -7.26 1.11 -14.32
C ILE A 8 -7.99 0.92 -13.00
N ARG A 9 -9.30 0.73 -13.05
CA ARG A 9 -10.12 0.47 -11.86
C ARG A 9 -9.68 -0.79 -11.14
N LEU A 10 -9.40 -1.87 -11.89
CA LEU A 10 -8.87 -3.11 -11.33
C LEU A 10 -7.52 -2.89 -10.63
N LYS A 11 -6.61 -2.17 -11.27
CA LYS A 11 -5.29 -1.89 -10.70
C LYS A 11 -5.40 -1.02 -9.45
N LYS A 12 -6.29 -0.05 -9.42
CA LYS A 12 -6.58 0.75 -8.21
C LYS A 12 -7.11 -0.11 -7.07
N PHE A 13 -8.01 -1.03 -7.38
CA PHE A 13 -8.53 -1.98 -6.41
C PHE A 13 -7.42 -2.84 -5.83
N GLN A 14 -6.51 -3.35 -6.65
CA GLN A 14 -5.36 -4.14 -6.20
C GLN A 14 -4.44 -3.33 -5.28
N VAL A 15 -4.18 -2.07 -5.61
CA VAL A 15 -3.41 -1.16 -4.73
C VAL A 15 -4.10 -1.00 -3.39
N ASP A 16 -5.41 -0.79 -3.37
CA ASP A 16 -6.16 -0.62 -2.13
C ASP A 16 -6.15 -1.89 -1.27
N GLU A 17 -6.25 -3.06 -1.87
CA GLU A 17 -6.11 -4.34 -1.16
C GLU A 17 -4.74 -4.47 -0.49
N LYS A 18 -3.68 -4.11 -1.22
CA LYS A 18 -2.31 -4.18 -0.69
C LYS A 18 -2.10 -3.17 0.44
N ARG A 19 -2.70 -1.98 0.34
CA ARG A 19 -2.67 -0.99 1.44
C ARG A 19 -3.36 -1.51 2.69
N ARG A 20 -4.50 -2.15 2.55
CA ARG A 20 -5.22 -2.75 3.68
C ARG A 20 -4.39 -3.84 4.35
N LYS A 21 -3.70 -4.66 3.56
CA LYS A 21 -2.83 -5.70 4.08
C LYS A 21 -1.69 -5.12 4.93
N VAL A 22 -1.04 -4.07 4.42
CA VAL A 22 0.01 -3.34 5.16
C VAL A 22 -0.55 -2.79 6.47
N ALA A 23 -1.67 -2.09 6.42
CA ALA A 23 -2.30 -1.51 7.61
C ALA A 23 -2.69 -2.58 8.63
N GLN A 24 -3.21 -3.72 8.19
CA GLN A 24 -3.58 -4.83 9.05
C GLN A 24 -2.36 -5.38 9.80
N ILE A 25 -1.26 -5.61 9.09
CA ILE A 25 -0.03 -6.12 9.71
C ILE A 25 0.56 -5.10 10.68
N GLU A 26 0.59 -3.82 10.30
CA GLU A 26 1.05 -2.74 11.19
C GLU A 26 0.23 -2.68 12.48
N GLY A 27 -1.09 -2.84 12.37
CA GLY A 27 -1.98 -2.89 13.52
C GLY A 27 -1.70 -4.08 14.45
N MET A 28 -1.41 -5.24 13.88
CA MET A 28 -1.05 -6.43 14.65
C MET A 28 0.28 -6.26 15.39
N ILE A 29 1.28 -5.68 14.73
CA ILE A 29 2.57 -5.38 15.36
C ILE A 29 2.37 -4.40 16.51
N ALA A 30 1.62 -3.33 16.32
CA ALA A 30 1.35 -2.34 17.35
C ALA A 30 0.65 -2.97 18.56
N GLU A 31 -0.29 -3.88 18.35
CA GLU A 31 -0.99 -4.59 19.41
C GLU A 31 -0.05 -5.50 20.19
N PHE A 32 0.80 -6.25 19.53
CA PHE A 32 1.78 -7.11 20.20
C PHE A 32 2.81 -6.29 20.99
N ASP A 33 3.26 -5.16 20.44
CA ASP A 33 4.17 -4.26 21.15
C ASP A 33 3.50 -3.66 22.39
N ARG A 34 2.22 -3.30 22.31
CA ARG A 34 1.45 -2.80 23.45
C ARG A 34 1.33 -3.87 24.53
N MET A 35 0.97 -5.09 24.16
CA MET A 35 0.85 -6.21 25.10
C MET A 35 2.19 -6.53 25.76
N SER A 36 3.27 -6.48 24.99
CA SER A 36 4.63 -6.68 25.49
C SER A 36 5.01 -5.59 26.52
N GLY A 37 4.64 -4.34 26.22
CA GLY A 37 4.84 -3.21 27.16
C GLY A 37 4.05 -3.35 28.45
N ASP A 38 2.82 -3.85 28.35
CA ASP A 38 1.99 -4.13 29.54
C ASP A 38 2.64 -5.20 30.43
N LEU A 39 3.16 -6.26 29.81
CA LEU A 39 3.87 -7.32 30.54
C LEU A 39 5.14 -6.80 31.18
N ASP A 40 5.89 -5.91 30.52
CA ASP A 40 7.06 -5.26 31.12
C ASP A 40 6.70 -4.55 32.41
N ARG A 41 5.59 -3.82 32.43
CA ARG A 41 5.12 -3.13 33.64
C ARG A 41 4.71 -4.10 34.73
N GLU A 42 4.01 -5.17 34.40
CA GLU A 42 3.60 -6.20 35.36
C GLU A 42 4.81 -6.91 35.97
N ILE A 43 5.83 -7.22 35.14
CA ILE A 43 7.07 -7.84 35.60
C ILE A 43 7.77 -6.94 36.63
N ARG A 44 7.90 -5.64 36.32
CA ARG A 44 8.52 -4.68 37.22
C ARG A 44 7.75 -4.56 38.54
N ALA A 45 6.42 -4.51 38.47
CA ALA A 45 5.58 -4.44 39.65
C ALA A 45 5.76 -5.67 40.55
N GLU A 46 5.83 -6.87 39.99
CA GLU A 46 6.06 -8.10 40.73
C GLU A 46 7.48 -8.15 41.37
N GLN A 47 8.48 -7.74 40.57
CA GLN A 47 9.86 -7.66 41.08
C GLN A 47 9.99 -6.69 42.26
N ASP A 48 9.37 -5.52 42.14
CA ASP A 48 9.40 -4.51 43.18
C ASP A 48 8.68 -4.99 44.45
N ARG A 49 7.55 -5.66 44.29
CA ARG A 49 6.80 -6.22 45.41
C ARG A 49 7.58 -7.30 46.12
N ALA A 50 8.25 -8.17 45.43
CA ALA A 50 9.03 -9.26 45.99
C ALA A 50 10.41 -8.81 46.49
N GLY A 51 10.91 -7.68 45.99
CA GLY A 51 12.28 -7.22 46.26
C GLY A 51 13.34 -8.06 45.57
N ILE A 52 12.97 -8.87 44.58
CA ILE A 52 13.87 -9.78 43.89
C ILE A 52 13.77 -9.47 42.37
N HIS A 53 14.90 -9.08 41.77
CA HIS A 53 14.95 -8.66 40.36
C HIS A 53 15.70 -9.64 39.46
N ASP A 54 16.42 -10.61 40.05
CA ASP A 54 17.15 -11.62 39.28
C ASP A 54 16.27 -12.83 39.00
N PRO A 55 15.92 -13.09 37.72
CA PRO A 55 15.11 -14.26 37.34
C PRO A 55 15.74 -15.59 37.70
N ALA A 56 17.06 -15.65 37.94
CA ALA A 56 17.77 -16.87 38.33
C ALA A 56 17.65 -17.13 39.84
N HIS A 57 17.17 -16.17 40.66
CA HIS A 57 17.00 -16.34 42.09
C HIS A 57 15.89 -17.36 42.37
N PHE A 58 16.13 -18.26 43.35
CA PHE A 58 15.19 -19.33 43.66
C PHE A 58 13.81 -18.84 44.12
N ALA A 59 13.75 -17.66 44.75
CA ALA A 59 12.51 -17.06 45.22
C ALA A 59 11.90 -16.04 44.22
N TYR A 60 12.36 -16.00 42.98
CA TYR A 60 11.80 -15.11 41.99
C TYR A 60 10.32 -15.42 41.74
N PRO A 61 9.44 -14.41 41.66
CA PRO A 61 7.99 -14.63 41.52
C PRO A 61 7.65 -15.48 40.29
N THR A 62 6.86 -16.52 40.52
CA THR A 62 6.42 -17.42 39.43
C THR A 62 5.65 -16.68 38.35
N TYR A 63 4.79 -15.74 38.74
CA TYR A 63 4.04 -14.92 37.81
C TYR A 63 4.97 -14.10 36.90
N ALA A 64 5.96 -13.44 37.47
CA ALA A 64 6.91 -12.66 36.69
C ALA A 64 7.71 -13.53 35.73
N LYS A 65 8.08 -14.73 36.12
CA LYS A 65 8.79 -15.70 35.30
C LYS A 65 7.93 -16.11 34.07
N ALA A 66 6.65 -16.42 34.31
CA ALA A 66 5.70 -16.74 33.25
C ALA A 66 5.46 -15.53 32.33
N ALA A 67 5.37 -14.33 32.90
CA ALA A 67 5.17 -13.11 32.14
C ALA A 67 6.36 -12.78 31.23
N ILE A 68 7.59 -13.04 31.67
CA ILE A 68 8.79 -12.90 30.84
C ILE A 68 8.71 -13.82 29.63
N GLN A 69 8.29 -15.06 29.82
CA GLN A 69 8.15 -16.02 28.72
C GLN A 69 7.10 -15.54 27.72
N ARG A 70 5.97 -15.06 28.20
CA ARG A 70 4.91 -14.52 27.33
C ARG A 70 5.40 -13.29 26.57
N ARG A 71 6.12 -12.39 27.24
CA ARG A 71 6.69 -11.21 26.60
C ARG A 71 7.64 -11.58 25.48
N GLU A 72 8.53 -12.56 25.70
CA GLU A 72 9.47 -13.02 24.69
C GLU A 72 8.73 -13.66 23.49
N ASN A 73 7.66 -14.42 23.74
CA ASN A 73 6.84 -14.98 22.68
C ASN A 73 6.14 -13.89 21.85
N LEU A 74 5.63 -12.83 22.51
CA LEU A 74 5.01 -11.70 21.82
C LEU A 74 6.02 -10.93 20.95
N LYS A 75 7.21 -10.70 21.49
CA LYS A 75 8.30 -10.06 20.75
C LYS A 75 8.70 -10.86 19.51
N ARG A 76 8.80 -12.16 19.65
CA ARG A 76 9.12 -13.05 18.54
C ARG A 76 8.02 -12.98 17.47
N SER A 77 6.76 -13.02 17.87
CA SER A 77 5.63 -12.90 16.96
C SER A 77 5.62 -11.55 16.25
N ALA A 78 5.94 -10.46 16.97
CA ALA A 78 6.07 -9.14 16.36
C ALA A 78 7.21 -9.10 15.32
N ASP A 79 8.34 -9.73 15.62
CA ASP A 79 9.47 -9.78 14.69
C ASP A 79 9.14 -10.58 13.42
N GLU A 80 8.40 -11.68 13.54
CA GLU A 80 7.91 -12.45 12.39
C GLU A 80 6.96 -11.61 11.55
N LEU A 81 6.08 -10.82 12.19
CA LEU A 81 5.18 -9.93 11.48
C LEU A 81 5.91 -8.80 10.75
N LYS A 82 7.05 -8.34 11.27
CA LYS A 82 7.86 -7.32 10.59
C LYS A 82 8.40 -7.83 9.25
N VAL A 83 8.76 -9.10 9.17
CA VAL A 83 9.15 -9.73 7.90
C VAL A 83 7.98 -9.75 6.93
N GLN A 84 6.80 -10.14 7.40
CA GLN A 84 5.57 -10.11 6.59
C GLN A 84 5.21 -8.69 6.15
N LEU A 85 5.46 -7.70 7.01
CA LEU A 85 5.24 -6.29 6.69
C LEU A 85 6.12 -5.84 5.52
N ASP A 86 7.38 -6.20 5.54
CA ASP A 86 8.31 -5.86 4.45
C ASP A 86 7.86 -6.48 3.13
N GLU A 87 7.41 -7.72 3.15
CA GLU A 87 6.85 -8.40 1.98
C GLU A 87 5.58 -7.71 1.48
N ALA A 88 4.70 -7.32 2.40
CA ALA A 88 3.46 -6.63 2.07
C ALA A 88 3.72 -5.25 1.48
N LYS A 89 4.71 -4.52 1.99
CA LYS A 89 5.13 -3.22 1.45
C LYS A 89 5.71 -3.37 0.05
N ALA A 90 6.50 -4.41 -0.20
CA ALA A 90 7.04 -4.68 -1.53
C ALA A 90 5.91 -5.00 -2.51
N ALA A 91 4.93 -5.79 -2.11
CA ALA A 91 3.76 -6.10 -2.94
C ALA A 91 2.93 -4.86 -3.25
N LEU A 92 2.78 -3.95 -2.28
CA LEU A 92 2.11 -2.67 -2.47
C LEU A 92 2.85 -1.81 -3.50
N HIS A 93 4.17 -1.74 -3.38
CA HIS A 93 5.01 -0.99 -4.31
C HIS A 93 4.84 -1.51 -5.75
N ASP A 94 4.89 -2.83 -5.94
CA ASP A 94 4.73 -3.46 -7.25
C ASP A 94 3.33 -3.17 -7.84
N ALA A 95 2.29 -3.27 -7.02
CA ALA A 95 0.93 -2.97 -7.46
C ALA A 95 0.79 -1.50 -7.87
N PHE A 96 1.44 -0.61 -7.15
CA PHE A 96 1.43 0.82 -7.46
C PHE A 96 2.16 1.12 -8.77
N GLU A 97 3.29 0.47 -9.01
CA GLU A 97 4.03 0.60 -10.28
C GLU A 97 3.22 0.10 -11.47
N GLU A 98 2.51 -1.01 -11.31
CA GLU A 98 1.63 -1.53 -12.35
C GLU A 98 0.49 -0.57 -12.67
N LEU A 99 -0.11 0.03 -11.64
CA LEU A 99 -1.14 1.05 -11.84
C LEU A 99 -0.58 2.23 -12.63
N LYS A 100 0.59 2.70 -12.26
CA LYS A 100 1.24 3.81 -12.97
C LYS A 100 1.52 3.50 -14.43
N LYS A 101 1.96 2.29 -14.73
CA LYS A 101 2.18 1.85 -16.12
C LYS A 101 0.90 1.93 -16.95
N VAL A 102 -0.19 1.42 -16.40
CA VAL A 102 -1.49 1.43 -17.09
C VAL A 102 -1.99 2.86 -17.28
N GLU A 103 -1.86 3.71 -16.27
CA GLU A 103 -2.25 5.11 -16.36
C GLU A 103 -1.44 5.86 -17.41
N LEU A 104 -0.14 5.62 -17.50
CA LEU A 104 0.73 6.24 -18.52
C LEU A 104 0.38 5.77 -19.92
N LEU A 105 0.09 4.49 -20.10
CA LEU A 105 -0.33 3.96 -21.39
C LEU A 105 -1.67 4.56 -21.83
N ASP A 106 -2.62 4.69 -20.91
CA ASP A 106 -3.90 5.32 -21.17
C ASP A 106 -3.73 6.79 -21.57
N GLU A 107 -2.90 7.52 -20.88
CA GLU A 107 -2.60 8.92 -21.17
C GLU A 107 -1.99 9.07 -22.58
N ARG A 108 -1.03 8.22 -22.95
CA ARG A 108 -0.45 8.20 -24.30
C ARG A 108 -1.50 7.95 -25.36
N ASP A 109 -2.38 6.98 -25.12
CA ASP A 109 -3.43 6.63 -26.05
C ASP A 109 -4.42 7.78 -26.23
N GLN A 110 -4.79 8.45 -25.14
CA GLN A 110 -5.64 9.64 -25.19
C GLN A 110 -4.99 10.77 -25.96
N GLN A 111 -3.71 11.02 -25.74
CA GLN A 111 -2.97 12.05 -26.48
C GLN A 111 -2.92 11.74 -27.97
N ARG A 112 -2.68 10.49 -28.33
CA ARG A 112 -2.66 10.06 -29.73
C ARG A 112 -4.02 10.21 -30.37
N GLU A 113 -5.09 9.80 -29.69
CA GLU A 113 -6.47 9.95 -30.18
C GLU A 113 -6.81 11.42 -30.42
N ARG A 114 -6.43 12.32 -29.52
CA ARG A 114 -6.64 13.77 -29.69
C ARG A 114 -5.84 14.33 -30.87
N ALA A 115 -4.60 13.88 -31.03
CA ALA A 115 -3.78 14.33 -32.15
C ALA A 115 -4.34 13.86 -33.49
N GLU A 116 -4.82 12.62 -33.56
CA GLU A 116 -5.46 12.07 -34.75
C GLU A 116 -6.76 12.82 -35.10
N GLU A 117 -7.56 13.10 -34.08
CA GLU A 117 -8.80 13.88 -34.25
C GLU A 117 -8.52 15.30 -34.72
N ALA A 118 -7.54 15.96 -34.10
CA ALA A 118 -7.12 17.29 -34.54
C ALA A 118 -6.61 17.30 -35.99
N ALA A 119 -5.85 16.28 -36.37
CA ALA A 119 -5.36 16.14 -37.72
C ALA A 119 -6.53 15.93 -38.75
N ARG A 120 -7.53 15.16 -38.38
CA ARG A 120 -8.74 14.97 -39.23
C ARG A 120 -9.51 16.26 -39.38
N GLU A 121 -9.70 17.00 -38.26
CA GLU A 121 -10.39 18.30 -38.30
C GLU A 121 -9.65 19.29 -39.17
N GLN A 122 -8.32 19.34 -39.04
CA GLN A 122 -7.51 20.24 -39.89
C GLN A 122 -7.57 19.85 -41.34
N ALA A 123 -7.55 18.55 -41.65
CA ALA A 123 -7.68 18.06 -43.05
C ALA A 123 -9.04 18.44 -43.63
N GLU A 124 -10.11 18.34 -42.85
CA GLU A 124 -11.46 18.75 -43.28
C GLU A 124 -11.51 20.25 -43.54
N LEU A 125 -10.94 21.08 -42.66
CA LEU A 125 -10.88 22.50 -42.85
C LEU A 125 -10.06 22.88 -44.08
N ASP A 126 -8.93 22.22 -44.31
CA ASP A 126 -8.09 22.44 -45.49
C ASP A 126 -8.83 22.05 -46.77
N ALA A 127 -9.56 20.94 -46.75
CA ALA A 127 -10.36 20.53 -47.87
C ALA A 127 -11.45 21.56 -48.22
N ILE A 128 -12.14 22.09 -47.19
CA ILE A 128 -13.14 23.14 -47.37
C ILE A 128 -12.49 24.41 -47.94
N GLY A 129 -11.33 24.81 -47.39
CA GLY A 129 -10.59 25.96 -47.88
C GLY A 129 -10.15 25.79 -49.32
N THR A 130 -9.67 24.63 -49.69
CA THR A 130 -9.28 24.30 -51.07
C THR A 130 -10.47 24.35 -52.04
N MET A 131 -11.63 23.83 -51.62
CA MET A 131 -12.86 23.91 -52.41
C MET A 131 -13.29 25.34 -52.68
N ARG A 132 -13.19 26.20 -51.68
CA ARG A 132 -13.49 27.64 -51.82
C ARG A 132 -12.55 28.33 -52.80
N LEU A 133 -11.26 28.03 -52.72
CA LEU A 133 -10.24 28.63 -53.60
C LEU A 133 -10.35 28.16 -55.04
N ARG A 134 -10.92 26.98 -55.30
CA ARG A 134 -11.11 26.43 -56.66
C ARG A 134 -12.33 26.96 -57.37
N GLY A 135 -12.95 27.99 -56.89
CA GLY A 135 -14.07 28.60 -57.61
C GLY A 135 -15.42 27.93 -57.37
N VAL A 136 -15.53 27.13 -56.33
CA VAL A 136 -16.84 26.63 -55.86
C VAL A 136 -17.54 27.73 -55.04
N ALA A 137 -17.07 28.95 -55.19
CA ALA A 137 -17.70 30.08 -54.57
C ALA A 137 -19.11 30.23 -55.16
N PRO A 138 -20.12 30.54 -54.34
CA PRO A 138 -21.46 30.85 -54.82
C PRO A 138 -21.37 32.03 -55.76
N ALA A 139 -22.10 31.94 -56.84
CA ALA A 139 -22.20 32.97 -57.84
C ALA A 139 -22.69 34.27 -57.25
#